data_34a25457587f3e4b5d9b20ca73d1ad6c
#
_entry.id   34a25457587f3e4b5d9b20ca73d1ad6c
#
_cell.length_a   1.000
_cell.length_b   1.000
_cell.length_c   1.000
_cell.angle_alpha   90.00
_cell.angle_beta   90.00
_cell.angle_gamma   90.00
#
_symmetry.space_group_name_H-M   'P 1'
#
loop_
_entity.id
_entity.type
_entity.pdbx_description
1 polymer ?
#
loop_
_entity_poly.entity_id
_entity_poly.type
_entity_poly.pdbx_seq_one_letter_code
_entity_poly.pdbx_strand_id
1 'polypeptide(L)'
;MDDELSGKSRMEEKHLKKLTSRDKISVRIPYGRTTVNLKRLAVLCGSTNDTMILSDPTGNRRIIPINVLKIYYDDYNKIDKDCLFMEAVRLYEEGYAWELSNLDIERLRKNTVHNLIDSHERELLQNLVRQPKIEGEIAVKFLNATMIGDHLMANSQYKKVSPRVIGVEMQRMGFERRQKYVNGVPMYGYEVVLLSRNEVSLGWQV
;
A
#
# COMPACT_ATOMS: atom_id res chain seq x y z
N MET A 1 -8.64 20.25 7.59
CA MET A 1 -8.49 19.86 6.20
C MET A 1 -7.01 20.01 5.87
N ASP A 2 -6.37 18.99 5.37
CA ASP A 2 -4.94 19.07 5.02
C ASP A 2 -4.90 19.26 3.49
N ASP A 3 -4.50 20.44 3.05
CA ASP A 3 -4.59 20.83 1.64
C ASP A 3 -3.50 20.20 0.76
N GLU A 4 -2.45 19.62 1.36
CA GLU A 4 -1.43 18.88 0.64
C GLU A 4 -0.97 17.67 1.43
N LEU A 5 -1.36 16.49 0.95
CA LEU A 5 -0.87 15.20 1.47
C LEU A 5 0.49 14.77 0.84
N SER A 6 1.08 15.63 0.00
CA SER A 6 2.33 15.35 -0.70
C SER A 6 3.53 15.35 0.26
N GLY A 7 4.41 14.37 0.10
CA GLY A 7 5.73 14.38 0.73
C GLY A 7 5.77 14.04 2.22
N LYS A 8 4.74 13.43 2.78
CA LYS A 8 4.75 13.04 4.20
C LYS A 8 5.87 12.06 4.51
N SER A 9 6.67 12.41 5.49
CA SER A 9 7.72 11.52 6.00
C SER A 9 7.10 10.23 6.55
N ARG A 10 7.87 9.14 6.58
CA ARG A 10 7.47 7.84 7.17
C ARG A 10 6.98 7.98 8.62
N MET A 11 7.37 9.05 9.29
CA MET A 11 7.00 9.38 10.67
C MET A 11 5.58 9.96 10.74
N GLU A 12 5.23 10.83 9.81
CA GLU A 12 3.90 11.46 9.69
C GLU A 12 2.84 10.44 9.29
N GLU A 13 3.18 9.52 8.40
CA GLU A 13 2.30 8.40 8.03
C GLU A 13 1.99 7.48 9.22
N LYS A 14 2.99 7.16 10.05
CA LYS A 14 2.77 6.40 11.30
C LYS A 14 1.87 7.18 12.27
N HIS A 15 2.02 8.49 12.33
CA HIS A 15 1.20 9.35 13.18
C HIS A 15 -0.24 9.39 12.69
N LEU A 16 -0.46 9.53 11.39
CA LEU A 16 -1.77 9.48 10.75
C LEU A 16 -2.46 8.13 11.01
N LYS A 17 -1.75 7.01 10.81
CA LYS A 17 -2.26 5.66 11.12
C LYS A 17 -2.62 5.50 12.59
N LYS A 18 -1.88 6.11 13.51
CA LYS A 18 -2.17 6.10 14.93
C LYS A 18 -3.40 6.92 15.28
N LEU A 19 -3.56 8.10 14.66
CA LEU A 19 -4.74 8.95 14.83
C LEU A 19 -6.00 8.29 14.30
N THR A 20 -5.95 7.70 13.11
CA THR A 20 -7.11 7.04 12.48
C THR A 20 -7.53 5.76 13.19
N SER A 21 -6.65 5.14 13.99
CA SER A 21 -6.94 3.89 14.72
C SER A 21 -7.42 4.08 16.14
N ARG A 22 -7.41 5.30 16.67
CA ARG A 22 -7.78 5.57 18.05
C ARG A 22 -9.21 6.07 18.14
N ASP A 23 -10.01 5.42 18.96
CA ASP A 23 -11.38 5.88 19.30
C ASP A 23 -11.36 6.97 20.35
N LYS A 24 -10.31 7.02 21.17
CA LYS A 24 -10.13 7.99 22.25
C LYS A 24 -8.76 8.64 22.16
N ILE A 25 -8.72 9.93 22.38
CA ILE A 25 -7.51 10.76 22.46
C ILE A 25 -7.37 11.24 23.90
N SER A 26 -6.25 10.86 24.54
CA SER A 26 -5.94 11.33 25.89
C SER A 26 -5.22 12.68 25.80
N VAL A 27 -5.83 13.70 26.32
CA VAL A 27 -5.29 15.07 26.35
C VAL A 27 -5.07 15.49 27.79
N ARG A 28 -3.89 15.99 28.09
CA ARG A 28 -3.62 16.61 29.40
C ARG A 28 -4.10 18.06 29.34
N ILE A 29 -4.95 18.42 30.28
CA ILE A 29 -5.41 19.81 30.40
C ILE A 29 -4.20 20.68 30.78
N PRO A 30 -3.95 21.79 30.07
CA PRO A 30 -2.88 22.72 30.44
C PRO A 30 -3.07 23.15 31.93
N TYR A 31 -1.98 23.09 32.70
CA TYR A 31 -1.94 23.35 34.14
C TYR A 31 -2.75 22.35 35.02
N GLY A 32 -3.42 21.35 34.43
CA GLY A 32 -4.15 20.32 35.16
C GLY A 32 -3.28 19.13 35.57
N ARG A 33 -3.67 18.47 36.67
CA ARG A 33 -3.01 17.23 37.15
C ARG A 33 -3.59 15.96 36.52
N THR A 34 -4.73 16.06 35.82
CA THR A 34 -5.47 14.93 35.28
C THR A 34 -5.45 14.91 33.75
N THR A 35 -5.51 13.71 33.18
CA THR A 35 -5.65 13.48 31.74
C THR A 35 -7.11 13.19 31.44
N VAL A 36 -7.67 13.86 30.45
CA VAL A 36 -9.04 13.65 29.96
C VAL A 36 -9.00 12.81 28.70
N ASN A 37 -9.86 11.81 28.62
CA ASN A 37 -10.05 10.99 27.43
C ASN A 37 -11.22 11.54 26.63
N LEU A 38 -10.92 12.08 25.45
CA LEU A 38 -11.90 12.59 24.51
C LEU A 38 -12.20 11.54 23.45
N LYS A 39 -13.48 11.30 23.15
CA LYS A 39 -13.88 10.45 22.04
C LYS A 39 -13.54 11.16 20.72
N ARG A 40 -12.96 10.46 19.76
CA ARG A 40 -12.71 11.00 18.43
C ARG A 40 -14.04 11.05 17.66
N LEU A 41 -14.50 12.26 17.35
CA LEU A 41 -15.73 12.50 16.57
C LEU A 41 -15.43 12.96 15.14
N ALA A 42 -14.17 13.18 14.80
CA ALA A 42 -13.76 13.70 13.49
C ALA A 42 -13.38 12.58 12.52
N VAL A 43 -13.78 12.78 11.26
CA VAL A 43 -13.25 12.06 10.09
C VAL A 43 -12.14 12.91 9.47
N LEU A 44 -11.02 12.26 9.14
CA LEU A 44 -9.91 12.96 8.47
C LEU A 44 -10.09 12.83 6.96
N CYS A 45 -10.05 13.95 6.27
CA CYS A 45 -10.00 14.01 4.81
C CYS A 45 -8.93 15.02 4.38
N GLY A 46 -8.37 14.80 3.20
CA GLY A 46 -7.36 15.67 2.61
C GLY A 46 -7.39 15.55 1.10
N SER A 47 -6.74 16.46 0.41
CA SER A 47 -6.57 16.44 -1.04
C SER A 47 -5.09 16.40 -1.40
N THR A 48 -4.78 15.88 -2.57
CA THR A 48 -3.43 15.84 -3.13
C THR A 48 -3.50 15.77 -4.65
N ASN A 49 -2.50 16.29 -5.32
CA ASN A 49 -2.30 16.12 -6.76
C ASN A 49 -1.47 14.87 -7.08
N ASP A 50 -0.85 14.27 -6.06
CA ASP A 50 -0.09 13.04 -6.24
C ASP A 50 -1.02 11.84 -6.40
N THR A 51 -0.79 11.02 -7.41
CA THR A 51 -1.51 9.76 -7.62
C THR A 51 -0.98 8.64 -6.73
N MET A 52 0.31 8.67 -6.38
CA MET A 52 0.99 7.65 -5.56
C MET A 52 1.10 8.12 -4.11
N ILE A 53 0.08 7.87 -3.32
CA ILE A 53 -0.03 8.35 -1.93
C ILE A 53 0.07 7.28 -0.86
N LEU A 54 0.05 6.01 -1.26
CA LEU A 54 0.00 4.88 -0.33
C LEU A 54 1.35 4.18 -0.27
N SER A 55 2.02 4.23 0.87
CA SER A 55 3.33 3.58 1.08
C SER A 55 3.22 2.14 1.59
N ASP A 56 2.07 1.73 2.14
CA ASP A 56 1.89 0.41 2.73
C ASP A 56 1.00 -0.48 1.87
N PRO A 57 1.57 -1.46 1.14
CA PRO A 57 0.81 -2.34 0.26
C PRO A 57 -0.15 -3.28 1.00
N THR A 58 0.00 -3.42 2.33
CA THR A 58 -0.77 -4.39 3.13
C THR A 58 -1.78 -3.76 4.09
N GLY A 59 -1.69 -2.45 4.36
CA GLY A 59 -2.40 -1.80 5.46
C GLY A 59 -3.32 -0.63 5.12
N ASN A 60 -3.65 -0.43 3.85
CA ASN A 60 -4.36 0.77 3.39
C ASN A 60 -5.87 0.80 3.68
N ARG A 61 -6.42 -0.13 4.47
CA ARG A 61 -7.84 -0.13 4.88
C ARG A 61 -8.29 1.14 5.63
N ARG A 62 -7.33 2.03 6.00
CA ARG A 62 -7.60 3.27 6.73
C ARG A 62 -7.60 4.51 5.85
N ILE A 63 -7.06 4.40 4.66
CA ILE A 63 -6.98 5.49 3.69
C ILE A 63 -7.70 5.02 2.45
N ILE A 64 -8.75 5.73 2.09
CA ILE A 64 -9.57 5.45 0.92
C ILE A 64 -9.27 6.55 -0.10
N PRO A 65 -8.39 6.31 -1.08
CA PRO A 65 -8.14 7.26 -2.15
C PRO A 65 -9.35 7.31 -3.09
N ILE A 66 -9.77 8.52 -3.41
CA ILE A 66 -10.85 8.80 -4.36
C ILE A 66 -10.25 9.62 -5.49
N ASN A 67 -10.17 9.03 -6.68
CA ASN A 67 -9.69 9.75 -7.87
C ASN A 67 -10.80 10.62 -8.43
N VAL A 68 -10.64 11.94 -8.32
CA VAL A 68 -11.58 12.91 -8.88
C VAL A 68 -11.20 13.19 -10.32
N LEU A 69 -12.00 12.71 -11.28
CA LEU A 69 -11.75 12.90 -12.71
C LEU A 69 -12.31 14.24 -13.21
N LYS A 70 -13.45 14.66 -12.70
CA LYS A 70 -14.13 15.91 -13.09
C LYS A 70 -15.06 16.38 -11.98
N ILE A 71 -15.17 17.66 -11.81
CA ILE A 71 -16.12 18.30 -10.89
C ILE A 71 -17.15 19.05 -11.72
N TYR A 72 -18.41 18.70 -11.55
CA TYR A 72 -19.55 19.39 -12.17
C TYR A 72 -20.06 20.44 -11.16
N TYR A 73 -19.47 21.62 -11.20
CA TYR A 73 -19.73 22.67 -10.22
C TYR A 73 -21.20 23.10 -10.16
N ASP A 74 -21.85 23.23 -11.33
CA ASP A 74 -23.25 23.65 -11.40
C ASP A 74 -24.18 22.64 -10.74
N ASP A 75 -23.95 21.35 -10.94
CA ASP A 75 -24.75 20.30 -10.33
C ASP A 75 -24.43 20.14 -8.85
N TYR A 76 -23.16 20.25 -8.47
CA TYR A 76 -22.74 20.25 -7.07
C TYR A 76 -23.38 21.39 -6.27
N ASN A 77 -23.48 22.60 -6.87
CA ASN A 77 -24.06 23.76 -6.20
C ASN A 77 -25.58 23.67 -6.05
N LYS A 78 -26.26 22.87 -6.88
CA LYS A 78 -27.71 22.60 -6.76
C LYS A 78 -28.06 21.61 -5.67
N ILE A 79 -27.09 20.82 -5.18
CA ILE A 79 -27.32 19.84 -4.12
C ILE A 79 -27.64 20.57 -2.83
N ASP A 80 -28.79 20.27 -2.27
CA ASP A 80 -29.15 20.69 -0.92
C ASP A 80 -28.34 19.87 0.10
N LYS A 81 -27.39 20.54 0.75
CA LYS A 81 -26.45 19.91 1.65
C LYS A 81 -27.08 19.51 2.99
N ASP A 82 -28.13 20.22 3.39
CA ASP A 82 -28.87 19.90 4.61
C ASP A 82 -29.70 18.63 4.39
N CYS A 83 -30.37 18.51 3.24
CA CYS A 83 -31.05 17.28 2.86
C CYS A 83 -30.09 16.08 2.74
N LEU A 84 -28.90 16.29 2.16
CA LEU A 84 -27.86 15.24 2.08
C LEU A 84 -27.41 14.78 3.48
N PHE A 85 -27.21 15.74 4.39
CA PHE A 85 -26.83 15.44 5.76
C PHE A 85 -27.94 14.69 6.51
N MET A 86 -29.19 15.12 6.36
CA MET A 86 -30.34 14.46 6.98
C MET A 86 -30.53 13.02 6.46
N GLU A 87 -30.27 12.78 5.17
CA GLU A 87 -30.30 11.43 4.63
C GLU A 87 -29.21 10.53 5.27
N ALA A 88 -28.01 11.06 5.50
CA ALA A 88 -26.96 10.32 6.21
C ALA A 88 -27.37 10.01 7.66
N VAL A 89 -28.05 10.92 8.36
CA VAL A 89 -28.58 10.70 9.71
C VAL A 89 -29.64 9.59 9.67
N ARG A 90 -30.59 9.63 8.70
CA ARG A 90 -31.61 8.61 8.52
C ARG A 90 -31.00 7.22 8.33
N LEU A 91 -30.02 7.10 7.42
CA LEU A 91 -29.32 5.83 7.19
C LEU A 91 -28.62 5.32 8.46
N TYR A 92 -28.02 6.21 9.25
CA TYR A 92 -27.41 5.84 10.52
C TYR A 92 -28.42 5.32 11.53
N GLU A 93 -29.58 5.98 11.67
CA GLU A 93 -30.66 5.56 12.57
C GLU A 93 -31.30 4.24 12.15
N GLU A 94 -31.39 3.98 10.85
CA GLU A 94 -31.85 2.71 10.29
C GLU A 94 -30.83 1.56 10.43
N GLY A 95 -29.66 1.82 10.98
CA GLY A 95 -28.62 0.81 11.20
C GLY A 95 -27.87 0.41 9.93
N TYR A 96 -27.74 1.33 8.96
CA TYR A 96 -26.93 1.08 7.76
C TYR A 96 -25.50 0.67 8.13
N ALA A 97 -25.01 -0.41 7.50
CA ALA A 97 -23.67 -0.93 7.74
C ALA A 97 -22.61 0.04 7.19
N TRP A 98 -21.99 0.81 8.05
CA TRP A 98 -20.93 1.77 7.71
C TRP A 98 -19.53 1.17 7.79
N GLU A 99 -19.38 -0.01 8.40
CA GLU A 99 -18.10 -0.71 8.46
C GLU A 99 -17.81 -1.44 7.15
N LEU A 100 -16.55 -1.35 6.70
CA LEU A 100 -16.10 -2.05 5.50
C LEU A 100 -16.12 -3.57 5.74
N SER A 101 -16.84 -4.30 4.92
CA SER A 101 -16.80 -5.76 4.88
C SER A 101 -15.44 -6.27 4.34
N ASN A 102 -15.13 -7.54 4.53
CA ASN A 102 -13.95 -8.16 3.94
C ASN A 102 -13.92 -8.04 2.41
N LEU A 103 -15.08 -8.12 1.76
CA LEU A 103 -15.22 -7.93 0.31
C LEU A 103 -14.90 -6.48 -0.10
N ASP A 104 -15.34 -5.50 0.68
CA ASP A 104 -15.04 -4.10 0.41
C ASP A 104 -13.55 -3.79 0.59
N ILE A 105 -12.92 -4.40 1.60
CA ILE A 105 -11.47 -4.31 1.80
C ILE A 105 -10.70 -4.92 0.62
N GLU A 106 -11.15 -6.04 0.06
CA GLU A 106 -10.53 -6.63 -1.13
C GLU A 106 -10.73 -5.76 -2.38
N ARG A 107 -11.93 -5.21 -2.58
CA ARG A 107 -12.21 -4.25 -3.66
C ARG A 107 -11.34 -3.01 -3.53
N LEU A 108 -11.24 -2.46 -2.33
CA LEU A 108 -10.39 -1.32 -2.03
C LEU A 108 -8.93 -1.62 -2.38
N ARG A 109 -8.40 -2.78 -1.98
CA ARG A 109 -7.03 -3.20 -2.32
C ARG A 109 -6.80 -3.26 -3.83
N LYS A 110 -7.72 -3.85 -4.58
CA LYS A 110 -7.62 -3.93 -6.05
C LYS A 110 -7.62 -2.55 -6.70
N ASN A 111 -8.52 -1.68 -6.25
CA ASN A 111 -8.67 -0.33 -6.82
C ASN A 111 -7.51 0.61 -6.45
N THR A 112 -6.83 0.36 -5.33
CA THR A 112 -5.76 1.23 -4.83
C THR A 112 -4.35 0.79 -5.24
N VAL A 113 -4.21 -0.27 -6.04
CA VAL A 113 -2.90 -0.72 -6.53
C VAL A 113 -2.14 0.39 -7.26
N HIS A 114 -2.85 1.21 -8.04
CA HIS A 114 -2.27 2.33 -8.79
C HIS A 114 -1.86 3.53 -7.91
N ASN A 115 -2.36 3.59 -6.69
CA ASN A 115 -2.04 4.65 -5.74
C ASN A 115 -0.88 4.29 -4.81
N LEU A 116 -0.28 3.10 -4.98
CA LEU A 116 0.86 2.66 -4.19
C LEU A 116 2.15 3.29 -4.70
N ILE A 117 2.91 3.89 -3.80
CA ILE A 117 4.26 4.40 -4.08
C ILE A 117 5.14 3.20 -4.47
N ASP A 118 5.82 3.32 -5.60
CA ASP A 118 6.79 2.30 -5.99
C ASP A 118 7.99 2.32 -5.07
N SER A 119 8.33 1.13 -4.56
CA SER A 119 9.50 0.95 -3.73
C SER A 119 10.75 0.79 -4.61
N HIS A 120 11.92 1.17 -4.09
CA HIS A 120 13.18 0.90 -4.79
C HIS A 120 13.41 -0.61 -4.99
N GLU A 121 12.85 -1.46 -4.12
CA GLU A 121 12.86 -2.90 -4.30
C GLU A 121 12.09 -3.33 -5.56
N ARG A 122 10.97 -2.65 -5.87
CA ARG A 122 10.19 -2.93 -7.08
C ARG A 122 10.98 -2.63 -8.36
N GLU A 123 11.62 -1.47 -8.40
CA GLU A 123 12.48 -1.08 -9.52
C GLU A 123 13.59 -2.10 -9.76
N LEU A 124 14.27 -2.51 -8.68
CA LEU A 124 15.30 -3.55 -8.75
C LEU A 124 14.74 -4.89 -9.22
N LEU A 125 13.58 -5.31 -8.71
CA LEU A 125 12.93 -6.55 -9.12
C LEU A 125 12.58 -6.55 -10.60
N GLN A 126 12.02 -5.44 -11.12
CA GLN A 126 11.67 -5.31 -12.54
C GLN A 126 12.88 -5.44 -13.45
N ASN A 127 14.04 -4.95 -13.01
CA ASN A 127 15.28 -4.98 -13.80
C ASN A 127 16.08 -6.29 -13.65
N LEU A 128 16.05 -6.92 -12.48
CA LEU A 128 16.97 -8.02 -12.14
C LEU A 128 16.28 -9.39 -11.95
N VAL A 129 14.93 -9.43 -12.01
CA VAL A 129 14.17 -10.67 -11.79
C VAL A 129 13.04 -10.77 -12.80
N ARG A 130 12.90 -11.89 -13.48
CA ARG A 130 11.77 -12.17 -14.37
C ARG A 130 11.11 -13.50 -14.08
N GLN A 131 9.89 -13.66 -14.53
CA GLN A 131 9.21 -14.94 -14.53
C GLN A 131 9.82 -15.88 -15.58
N PRO A 132 9.81 -17.21 -15.33
CA PRO A 132 10.13 -18.20 -16.35
C PRO A 132 9.22 -18.02 -17.58
N LYS A 133 9.80 -18.05 -18.78
CA LYS A 133 9.02 -17.94 -20.04
C LYS A 133 8.47 -19.30 -20.48
N ILE A 134 9.16 -20.37 -20.14
CA ILE A 134 8.84 -21.74 -20.56
C ILE A 134 8.99 -22.63 -19.33
N GLU A 135 8.11 -23.61 -19.19
CA GLU A 135 8.19 -24.63 -18.15
C GLU A 135 9.47 -25.48 -18.36
N GLY A 136 10.32 -25.60 -17.32
CA GLY A 136 11.61 -26.31 -17.42
C GLY A 136 12.79 -25.48 -17.94
N GLU A 137 12.69 -24.17 -18.02
CA GLU A 137 13.81 -23.28 -18.35
C GLU A 137 14.99 -23.52 -17.39
N ILE A 138 16.20 -23.81 -17.92
CA ILE A 138 17.39 -24.21 -17.14
C ILE A 138 17.83 -23.11 -16.14
N ALA A 139 17.57 -21.84 -16.44
CA ALA A 139 17.95 -20.70 -15.60
C ALA A 139 17.00 -20.47 -14.41
N VAL A 140 15.93 -21.25 -14.28
CA VAL A 140 14.95 -21.10 -13.20
C VAL A 140 15.54 -21.55 -11.88
N LYS A 141 15.46 -20.66 -10.88
CA LYS A 141 15.85 -20.94 -9.50
C LYS A 141 14.65 -20.79 -8.58
N PHE A 142 14.57 -21.64 -7.56
CA PHE A 142 13.59 -21.50 -6.50
C PHE A 142 14.23 -20.77 -5.31
N LEU A 143 13.82 -19.53 -5.06
CA LEU A 143 14.46 -18.65 -4.09
C LEU A 143 13.42 -18.03 -3.14
N ASN A 144 13.80 -17.85 -1.89
CA ASN A 144 13.03 -17.08 -0.94
C ASN A 144 13.32 -15.57 -1.08
N ALA A 145 12.51 -14.73 -0.43
CA ALA A 145 12.64 -13.27 -0.51
C ALA A 145 14.00 -12.76 0.00
N THR A 146 14.64 -13.43 0.93
CA THR A 146 15.98 -13.07 1.43
C THR A 146 17.04 -13.32 0.37
N MET A 147 17.04 -14.50 -0.24
CA MET A 147 17.98 -14.86 -1.32
C MET A 147 17.83 -13.94 -2.54
N ILE A 148 16.59 -13.57 -2.88
CA ILE A 148 16.32 -12.56 -3.91
C ILE A 148 16.92 -11.23 -3.49
N GLY A 149 16.73 -10.81 -2.26
CA GLY A 149 17.31 -9.58 -1.70
C GLY A 149 18.84 -9.54 -1.78
N ASP A 150 19.51 -10.64 -1.46
CA ASP A 150 20.96 -10.76 -1.58
C ASP A 150 21.42 -10.58 -3.04
N HIS A 151 20.70 -11.16 -4.00
CA HIS A 151 20.97 -10.95 -5.43
C HIS A 151 20.77 -9.48 -5.84
N LEU A 152 19.69 -8.84 -5.40
CA LEU A 152 19.43 -7.44 -5.69
C LEU A 152 20.54 -6.53 -5.14
N MET A 153 20.99 -6.76 -3.90
CA MET A 153 22.08 -6.01 -3.29
C MET A 153 23.41 -6.23 -4.03
N ALA A 154 23.70 -7.47 -4.46
CA ALA A 154 24.93 -7.77 -5.20
C ALA A 154 24.98 -7.11 -6.59
N ASN A 155 23.83 -6.84 -7.22
CA ASN A 155 23.74 -6.27 -8.57
C ASN A 155 23.27 -4.80 -8.59
N SER A 156 23.23 -4.13 -7.44
CA SER A 156 22.81 -2.71 -7.33
C SER A 156 23.75 -1.94 -6.40
N GLN A 157 23.54 -0.62 -6.32
CA GLN A 157 24.22 0.23 -5.35
C GLN A 157 23.57 0.25 -3.96
N TYR A 158 22.43 -0.40 -3.81
CA TYR A 158 21.70 -0.42 -2.55
C TYR A 158 22.32 -1.42 -1.58
N LYS A 159 22.68 -0.93 -0.38
CA LYS A 159 23.28 -1.75 0.68
C LYS A 159 22.25 -2.48 1.54
N LYS A 160 20.98 -2.15 1.40
CA LYS A 160 19.92 -2.74 2.22
C LYS A 160 18.60 -2.77 1.45
N VAL A 161 18.00 -3.95 1.38
CA VAL A 161 16.65 -4.18 0.87
C VAL A 161 15.85 -4.95 1.90
N SER A 162 14.52 -4.78 1.90
CA SER A 162 13.65 -5.44 2.87
C SER A 162 13.05 -6.72 2.28
N PRO A 163 13.35 -7.93 2.81
CA PRO A 163 12.74 -9.17 2.34
C PRO A 163 11.21 -9.17 2.41
N ARG A 164 10.65 -8.45 3.39
CA ARG A 164 9.20 -8.28 3.51
C ARG A 164 8.62 -7.50 2.33
N VAL A 165 9.27 -6.41 1.95
CA VAL A 165 8.86 -5.59 0.79
C VAL A 165 9.02 -6.39 -0.49
N ILE A 166 10.16 -7.08 -0.67
CA ILE A 166 10.39 -7.97 -1.80
C ILE A 166 9.25 -8.99 -1.94
N GLY A 167 8.85 -9.66 -0.85
CA GLY A 167 7.76 -10.63 -0.88
C GLY A 167 6.42 -10.04 -1.34
N VAL A 168 6.14 -8.82 -0.95
CA VAL A 168 4.92 -8.10 -1.36
C VAL A 168 5.01 -7.69 -2.84
N GLU A 169 6.14 -7.12 -3.27
CA GLU A 169 6.32 -6.67 -4.65
C GLU A 169 6.35 -7.85 -5.64
N MET A 170 6.93 -8.99 -5.27
CA MET A 170 6.88 -10.21 -6.06
C MET A 170 5.45 -10.66 -6.32
N GLN A 171 4.59 -10.65 -5.29
CA GLN A 171 3.16 -10.97 -5.46
C GLN A 171 2.43 -9.94 -6.33
N ARG A 172 2.74 -8.64 -6.18
CA ARG A 172 2.19 -7.56 -7.03
C ARG A 172 2.60 -7.71 -8.51
N MET A 173 3.78 -8.25 -8.76
CA MET A 173 4.28 -8.54 -10.10
C MET A 173 3.75 -9.87 -10.66
N GLY A 174 2.86 -10.56 -9.93
CA GLY A 174 2.23 -11.80 -10.38
C GLY A 174 3.04 -13.06 -10.14
N PHE A 175 4.12 -13.01 -9.34
CA PHE A 175 4.85 -14.22 -8.97
C PHE A 175 4.07 -15.02 -7.93
N GLU A 176 3.88 -16.31 -8.19
CA GLU A 176 3.24 -17.23 -7.25
C GLU A 176 4.20 -17.65 -6.14
N ARG A 177 3.77 -17.47 -4.90
CA ARG A 177 4.50 -18.00 -3.74
C ARG A 177 4.15 -19.47 -3.53
N ARG A 178 5.14 -20.34 -3.64
CA ARG A 178 4.99 -21.79 -3.48
C ARG A 178 5.84 -22.31 -2.33
N GLN A 179 5.49 -23.48 -1.81
CA GLN A 179 6.31 -24.21 -0.85
C GLN A 179 7.01 -25.36 -1.57
N LYS A 180 8.33 -25.46 -1.41
CA LYS A 180 9.13 -26.62 -1.87
C LYS A 180 10.04 -27.08 -0.75
N TYR A 181 10.40 -28.38 -0.80
CA TYR A 181 11.41 -28.93 0.10
C TYR A 181 12.79 -28.73 -0.53
N VAL A 182 13.65 -27.99 0.15
CA VAL A 182 15.05 -27.76 -0.27
C VAL A 182 15.93 -28.40 0.79
N ASN A 183 16.73 -29.40 0.41
CA ASN A 183 17.56 -30.19 1.34
C ASN A 183 16.78 -30.75 2.54
N GLY A 184 15.54 -31.22 2.31
CA GLY A 184 14.69 -31.79 3.36
C GLY A 184 13.98 -30.77 4.25
N VAL A 185 14.19 -29.47 4.07
CA VAL A 185 13.56 -28.39 4.84
C VAL A 185 12.50 -27.69 3.99
N PRO A 186 11.27 -27.50 4.53
CA PRO A 186 10.23 -26.77 3.80
C PRO A 186 10.60 -25.29 3.69
N MET A 187 10.66 -24.78 2.47
CA MET A 187 10.95 -23.39 2.17
C MET A 187 9.84 -22.77 1.33
N TYR A 188 9.38 -21.58 1.72
CA TYR A 188 8.48 -20.77 0.91
C TYR A 188 9.30 -19.85 0.01
N GLY A 189 9.02 -19.86 -1.29
CA GLY A 189 9.77 -19.09 -2.27
C GLY A 189 9.02 -18.89 -3.57
N TYR A 190 9.76 -18.41 -4.55
CA TYR A 190 9.30 -18.07 -5.89
C TYR A 190 10.19 -18.75 -6.92
N GLU A 191 9.61 -19.18 -8.04
CA GLU A 191 10.36 -19.59 -9.21
C GLU A 191 10.72 -18.36 -10.03
N VAL A 192 12.00 -18.08 -10.17
CA VAL A 192 12.53 -16.86 -10.78
C VAL A 192 13.69 -17.16 -11.69
N VAL A 193 13.89 -16.32 -12.69
CA VAL A 193 15.12 -16.19 -13.44
C VAL A 193 15.81 -14.91 -13.01
N LEU A 194 17.04 -15.03 -12.52
CA LEU A 194 17.87 -13.91 -12.10
C LEU A 194 18.63 -13.34 -13.28
N LEU A 195 18.61 -12.02 -13.43
CA LEU A 195 19.36 -11.30 -14.45
C LEU A 195 20.55 -10.59 -13.78
N SER A 196 21.69 -10.55 -14.48
CA SER A 196 22.82 -9.76 -14.05
C SER A 196 22.77 -8.35 -14.62
N ARG A 197 23.47 -7.41 -14.00
CA ARG A 197 23.54 -6.01 -14.46
C ARG A 197 24.03 -5.89 -15.92
N ASN A 198 24.89 -6.81 -16.35
CA ASN A 198 25.42 -6.83 -17.73
C ASN A 198 24.39 -7.30 -18.74
N GLU A 199 23.46 -8.19 -18.35
CA GLU A 199 22.37 -8.68 -19.21
C GLU A 199 21.28 -7.64 -19.40
N VAL A 200 21.02 -6.80 -18.39
CA VAL A 200 20.07 -5.68 -18.47
C VAL A 200 20.53 -4.62 -19.46
N SER A 201 21.83 -4.31 -19.50
CA SER A 201 22.39 -3.34 -20.44
C SER A 201 22.39 -3.77 -21.91
N LEU A 202 22.32 -5.06 -22.18
CA LEU A 202 22.21 -5.63 -23.53
C LEU A 202 20.78 -5.69 -24.07
N GLY A 203 19.76 -5.61 -23.20
CA GLY A 203 18.33 -5.70 -23.56
C GLY A 203 17.70 -4.42 -24.11
N TRP A 204 18.41 -3.29 -24.15
CA TRP A 204 17.92 -2.01 -24.67
C TRP A 204 18.31 -1.73 -26.14
N GLN A 205 18.74 -2.75 -26.88
CA GLN A 205 19.09 -2.64 -28.32
C GLN A 205 18.23 -3.58 -29.20
N VAL A 206 16.92 -3.66 -28.92
CA VAL A 206 15.97 -4.23 -29.91
C VAL A 206 14.71 -3.38 -29.93
#